data_c8855bf46506bf834839dc62b87b74b3
#
_entry.id   c8855bf46506bf834839dc62b87b74b3
#
_cell.length_a   1.000
_cell.length_b   1.000
_cell.length_c   1.000
_cell.angle_alpha   90.00
_cell.angle_beta   90.00
_cell.angle_gamma   90.00
#
_symmetry.space_group_name_H-M   'P 1'
#
loop_
_entity.id
_entity.type
_entity.pdbx_description
1 polymer ?
#
loop_
_entity_poly.entity_id
_entity_poly.type
_entity_poly.pdbx_seq_one_letter_code
_entity_poly.pdbx_strand_id
1 'polypeptide(L)'
;MQMIEDINTYPTPFYIVYENRIRRNLDIIDRVRKEADVEIIMAFKANALWKTFDALREYGFGSTASSLNELLLGNEFLRRKVHSYCPVYTSSSIKEFLKGSSHITFNSISQFLVHRDTLKQWNIEHSDKVSAGLRVNPQCSVIETDIYNPALPGSRFGVTSDMIGDSLPDGIEGLHFHQLCESTSYDLEKVLEAFKSQFGKYLSQIKWVNMGGGHLMTRKDYDVNHLISLLQSFHNEYPWIRIILEPGSAFMWRTGDLVTTVMDIIENQGIKTAIIDASFACHMPDTLEMPYMPTITESVEESKELPTYRLGGNSCLSGDFKGDWSFPVPLKQGDRLTFEDRNHYTTVKTNMFNGIQHPDILYYRKDNSVELLRHFTYDDYKNRMD
;
A
#
# COMPACT_ATOMS: atom_id res chain seq x y z
N MET A 1 25.57 -4.71 9.31
CA MET A 1 24.78 -3.53 8.91
C MET A 1 25.71 -2.34 8.92
N GLN A 2 25.68 -1.51 7.88
CA GLN A 2 26.53 -0.32 7.79
C GLN A 2 25.79 0.86 8.42
N MET A 3 26.43 1.50 9.39
CA MET A 3 25.91 2.71 10.02
C MET A 3 26.37 3.93 9.24
N ILE A 4 25.51 4.93 9.13
CA ILE A 4 25.78 6.21 8.47
C ILE A 4 26.03 7.25 9.56
N GLU A 5 27.23 7.84 9.56
CA GLU A 5 27.62 8.81 10.57
C GLU A 5 26.91 10.16 10.40
N ASP A 6 26.80 10.63 9.16
CA ASP A 6 26.11 11.88 8.84
C ASP A 6 25.30 11.74 7.55
N ILE A 7 23.98 11.81 7.67
CA ILE A 7 23.04 11.71 6.56
C ILE A 7 23.19 12.89 5.57
N ASN A 8 23.64 14.05 6.06
CA ASN A 8 23.79 15.23 5.20
C ASN A 8 24.95 15.08 4.22
N THR A 9 25.90 14.20 4.50
CA THR A 9 27.03 13.91 3.61
C THR A 9 26.85 12.63 2.81
N TYR A 10 25.78 11.84 3.11
CA TYR A 10 25.51 10.60 2.38
C TYR A 10 25.15 10.90 0.91
N PRO A 11 25.71 10.16 -0.07
CA PRO A 11 25.40 10.38 -1.48
C PRO A 11 23.91 10.20 -1.80
N THR A 12 23.36 11.10 -2.60
CA THR A 12 22.01 10.97 -3.17
C THR A 12 22.04 10.17 -4.47
N PRO A 13 20.89 9.63 -4.96
CA PRO A 13 19.61 9.65 -4.31
C PRO A 13 19.45 8.54 -3.27
N PHE A 14 18.65 8.79 -2.23
CA PHE A 14 18.28 7.75 -1.26
C PHE A 14 16.88 7.97 -0.69
N TYR A 15 16.20 6.86 -0.39
CA TYR A 15 15.01 6.88 0.49
C TYR A 15 15.47 6.84 1.94
N ILE A 16 14.80 7.60 2.79
CA ILE A 16 14.97 7.50 4.24
C ILE A 16 13.64 7.18 4.89
N VAL A 17 13.62 6.15 5.74
CA VAL A 17 12.45 5.70 6.49
C VAL A 17 12.69 5.99 7.97
N TYR A 18 11.69 6.53 8.68
CA TYR A 18 11.80 6.96 10.07
C TYR A 18 11.00 6.04 10.99
N GLU A 19 11.68 5.29 11.86
CA GLU A 19 11.05 4.35 12.80
C GLU A 19 10.03 5.04 13.72
N ASN A 20 10.35 6.21 14.25
CA ASN A 20 9.45 6.94 15.13
C ASN A 20 8.14 7.35 14.45
N ARG A 21 8.20 7.67 13.14
CA ARG A 21 7.00 7.98 12.35
C ARG A 21 6.16 6.72 12.11
N ILE A 22 6.79 5.55 11.85
CA ILE A 22 6.09 4.27 11.75
C ILE A 22 5.38 3.97 13.08
N ARG A 23 6.10 4.04 14.22
CA ARG A 23 5.52 3.75 15.55
C ARG A 23 4.33 4.63 15.89
N ARG A 24 4.40 5.93 15.57
CA ARG A 24 3.25 6.85 15.72
C ARG A 24 2.02 6.35 14.95
N ASN A 25 2.20 5.89 13.71
CA ASN A 25 1.10 5.34 12.93
C ASN A 25 0.57 4.03 13.53
N LEU A 26 1.47 3.16 14.01
CA LEU A 26 1.09 1.90 14.66
C LEU A 26 0.29 2.15 15.95
N ASP A 27 0.59 3.18 16.73
CA ASP A 27 -0.18 3.56 17.92
C ASP A 27 -1.64 3.90 17.59
N ILE A 28 -1.85 4.67 16.51
CA ILE A 28 -3.21 5.03 16.05
C ILE A 28 -3.96 3.79 15.56
N ILE A 29 -3.30 2.95 14.74
CA ILE A 29 -3.91 1.73 14.18
C ILE A 29 -4.22 0.74 15.30
N ASP A 30 -3.33 0.59 16.27
CA ASP A 30 -3.51 -0.29 17.43
C ASP A 30 -4.66 0.17 18.34
N ARG A 31 -4.84 1.49 18.48
CA ARG A 31 -6.00 2.06 19.17
C ARG A 31 -7.31 1.64 18.48
N VAL A 32 -7.41 1.81 17.15
CA VAL A 32 -8.60 1.38 16.39
C VAL A 32 -8.84 -0.11 16.56
N ARG A 33 -7.78 -0.92 16.40
CA ARG A 33 -7.85 -2.38 16.54
C ARG A 33 -8.43 -2.81 17.89
N LYS A 34 -7.96 -2.19 18.98
CA LYS A 34 -8.36 -2.54 20.35
C LYS A 34 -9.75 -2.00 20.72
N GLU A 35 -10.02 -0.73 20.41
CA GLU A 35 -11.29 -0.10 20.80
C GLU A 35 -12.48 -0.61 19.98
N ALA A 36 -12.26 -0.96 18.70
CA ALA A 36 -13.32 -1.51 17.85
C ALA A 36 -13.40 -3.06 17.86
N ASP A 37 -12.47 -3.74 18.53
CA ASP A 37 -12.34 -5.21 18.54
C ASP A 37 -12.30 -5.82 17.13
N VAL A 38 -11.41 -5.30 16.30
CA VAL A 38 -11.26 -5.71 14.89
C VAL A 38 -9.84 -6.20 14.62
N GLU A 39 -9.68 -7.02 13.58
CA GLU A 39 -8.37 -7.35 13.06
C GLU A 39 -7.93 -6.30 12.04
N ILE A 40 -6.72 -5.76 12.20
CA ILE A 40 -6.11 -4.87 11.21
C ILE A 40 -4.78 -5.48 10.78
N ILE A 41 -4.59 -5.61 9.46
CA ILE A 41 -3.41 -6.21 8.85
C ILE A 41 -2.86 -5.29 7.76
N MET A 42 -1.54 -5.30 7.60
CA MET A 42 -0.86 -4.43 6.64
C MET A 42 -0.91 -4.99 5.23
N ALA A 43 -1.30 -4.18 4.26
CA ALA A 43 -1.23 -4.55 2.85
C ALA A 43 0.16 -4.31 2.26
N PHE A 44 0.89 -5.38 1.92
CA PHE A 44 2.25 -5.30 1.40
C PHE A 44 2.38 -4.62 0.04
N LYS A 45 1.31 -4.59 -0.76
CA LYS A 45 1.29 -3.79 -1.99
C LYS A 45 1.59 -2.31 -1.77
N ALA A 46 1.39 -1.80 -0.54
CA ALA A 46 1.73 -0.43 -0.20
C ALA A 46 3.19 -0.27 0.24
N ASN A 47 3.74 -1.25 0.93
CA ASN A 47 5.13 -1.26 1.38
C ASN A 47 5.59 -2.68 1.71
N ALA A 48 6.79 -3.04 1.26
CA ALA A 48 7.38 -4.36 1.47
C ALA A 48 8.84 -4.27 1.99
N LEU A 49 9.21 -3.18 2.65
CA LEU A 49 10.53 -2.99 3.25
C LEU A 49 10.68 -3.84 4.51
N TRP A 50 10.86 -5.13 4.35
CA TRP A 50 10.81 -6.15 5.40
C TRP A 50 11.76 -5.91 6.59
N LYS A 51 12.88 -5.20 6.38
CA LYS A 51 13.79 -4.82 7.47
C LYS A 51 13.17 -3.81 8.44
N THR A 52 12.07 -3.17 8.08
CA THR A 52 11.31 -2.26 8.97
C THR A 52 10.18 -2.96 9.72
N PHE A 53 9.95 -4.26 9.48
CA PHE A 53 8.82 -5.01 10.05
C PHE A 53 8.98 -5.38 11.52
N ASP A 54 10.14 -5.11 12.13
CA ASP A 54 10.33 -5.32 13.58
C ASP A 54 9.28 -4.58 14.41
N ALA A 55 9.01 -3.32 14.07
CA ALA A 55 7.97 -2.54 14.74
C ALA A 55 6.58 -3.18 14.57
N LEU A 56 6.22 -3.67 13.37
CA LEU A 56 4.93 -4.34 13.13
C LEU A 56 4.80 -5.61 13.99
N ARG A 57 5.89 -6.40 14.12
CA ARG A 57 5.93 -7.61 14.96
C ARG A 57 5.74 -7.29 16.44
N GLU A 58 6.38 -6.24 16.94
CA GLU A 58 6.24 -5.79 18.33
C GLU A 58 4.78 -5.47 18.68
N TYR A 59 4.04 -4.85 17.78
CA TYR A 59 2.61 -4.57 17.94
C TYR A 59 1.71 -5.78 17.62
N GLY A 60 2.29 -6.83 17.04
CA GLY A 60 1.56 -8.05 16.70
C GLY A 60 0.64 -7.91 15.47
N PHE A 61 0.95 -7.03 14.52
CA PHE A 61 0.21 -6.93 13.27
C PHE A 61 0.53 -8.08 12.32
N GLY A 62 -0.49 -8.52 11.57
CA GLY A 62 -0.38 -9.43 10.44
C GLY A 62 -0.26 -8.68 9.11
N SER A 63 -0.34 -9.44 8.01
CA SER A 63 -0.31 -8.87 6.66
C SER A 63 -1.31 -9.52 5.71
N THR A 64 -1.62 -8.79 4.63
CA THR A 64 -2.29 -9.33 3.46
C THR A 64 -1.34 -9.31 2.27
N ALA A 65 -1.42 -10.36 1.44
CA ALA A 65 -0.57 -10.56 0.27
C ALA A 65 -1.40 -10.64 -1.02
N SER A 66 -0.90 -9.98 -2.06
CA SER A 66 -1.49 -9.96 -3.40
C SER A 66 -0.71 -10.81 -4.40
N SER A 67 0.33 -11.51 -3.95
CA SER A 67 1.16 -12.42 -4.73
C SER A 67 1.81 -13.48 -3.84
N LEU A 68 2.35 -14.54 -4.47
CA LEU A 68 3.09 -15.56 -3.75
C LEU A 68 4.35 -14.99 -3.08
N ASN A 69 5.02 -14.04 -3.72
CA ASN A 69 6.21 -13.41 -3.14
C ASN A 69 5.88 -12.59 -1.88
N GLU A 70 4.78 -11.83 -1.89
CA GLU A 70 4.32 -11.12 -0.71
C GLU A 70 3.90 -12.09 0.41
N LEU A 71 3.26 -13.21 0.08
CA LEU A 71 2.91 -14.26 1.05
C LEU A 71 4.16 -14.84 1.73
N LEU A 72 5.16 -15.21 0.94
CA LEU A 72 6.42 -15.74 1.47
C LEU A 72 7.12 -14.71 2.36
N LEU A 73 7.15 -13.44 1.94
CA LEU A 73 7.71 -12.34 2.72
C LEU A 73 7.00 -12.19 4.09
N GLY A 74 5.68 -12.25 4.09
CA GLY A 74 4.88 -12.15 5.32
C GLY A 74 5.13 -13.32 6.27
N ASN A 75 5.15 -14.54 5.76
CA ASN A 75 5.44 -15.72 6.57
C ASN A 75 6.86 -15.67 7.17
N GLU A 76 7.86 -15.25 6.39
CA GLU A 76 9.25 -15.22 6.82
C GLU A 76 9.50 -14.11 7.86
N PHE A 77 9.07 -12.88 7.56
CA PHE A 77 9.47 -11.71 8.34
C PHE A 77 8.44 -11.24 9.38
N LEU A 78 7.14 -11.47 9.20
CA LEU A 78 6.15 -11.27 10.27
C LEU A 78 5.90 -12.54 11.08
N ARG A 79 6.36 -13.71 10.60
CA ARG A 79 6.24 -15.02 11.27
C ARG A 79 4.79 -15.38 11.60
N ARG A 80 3.87 -15.03 10.72
CA ARG A 80 2.43 -15.27 10.85
C ARG A 80 1.87 -15.74 9.51
N LYS A 81 0.78 -16.52 9.57
CA LYS A 81 -0.05 -16.81 8.40
C LYS A 81 -0.64 -15.53 7.85
N VAL A 82 -0.69 -15.42 6.54
CA VAL A 82 -1.08 -14.22 5.81
C VAL A 82 -2.54 -14.33 5.36
N HIS A 83 -3.23 -13.21 5.18
CA HIS A 83 -4.46 -13.17 4.40
C HIS A 83 -4.08 -13.02 2.92
N SER A 84 -4.57 -13.90 2.08
CA SER A 84 -4.22 -13.86 0.65
C SER A 84 -5.42 -13.45 -0.19
N TYR A 85 -5.19 -12.45 -1.05
CA TYR A 85 -6.09 -12.11 -2.12
C TYR A 85 -5.30 -11.82 -3.39
N CYS A 86 -5.53 -12.63 -4.42
CA CYS A 86 -5.03 -12.38 -5.78
C CYS A 86 -6.21 -12.35 -6.76
N PRO A 87 -6.14 -11.56 -7.84
CA PRO A 87 -7.15 -11.60 -8.89
C PRO A 87 -7.33 -13.00 -9.50
N VAL A 88 -6.25 -13.79 -9.51
CA VAL A 88 -6.25 -15.17 -9.99
C VAL A 88 -5.26 -16.03 -9.22
N TYR A 89 -5.67 -17.25 -8.87
CA TYR A 89 -4.80 -18.31 -8.40
C TYR A 89 -4.66 -19.37 -9.48
N THR A 90 -3.44 -19.88 -9.69
CA THR A 90 -3.19 -20.95 -10.65
C THR A 90 -3.19 -22.32 -9.95
N SER A 91 -3.46 -23.40 -10.70
CA SER A 91 -3.40 -24.75 -10.15
C SER A 91 -1.99 -25.14 -9.67
N SER A 92 -0.94 -24.50 -10.21
CA SER A 92 0.44 -24.70 -9.78
C SER A 92 0.79 -23.98 -8.49
N SER A 93 0.15 -22.84 -8.18
CA SER A 93 0.49 -21.99 -7.04
C SER A 93 -0.45 -22.17 -5.84
N ILE A 94 -1.66 -22.67 -6.03
CA ILE A 94 -2.70 -22.69 -4.98
C ILE A 94 -2.24 -23.39 -3.70
N LYS A 95 -1.52 -24.51 -3.80
CA LYS A 95 -1.03 -25.25 -2.62
C LYS A 95 -0.04 -24.44 -1.78
N GLU A 96 0.83 -23.64 -2.43
CA GLU A 96 1.77 -22.74 -1.73
C GLU A 96 1.00 -21.62 -1.02
N PHE A 97 -0.05 -21.07 -1.65
CA PHE A 97 -0.93 -20.12 -0.99
C PHE A 97 -1.63 -20.74 0.23
N LEU A 98 -2.17 -21.94 0.12
CA LEU A 98 -2.81 -22.63 1.24
C LEU A 98 -1.84 -22.87 2.40
N LYS A 99 -0.59 -23.25 2.11
CA LYS A 99 0.45 -23.47 3.11
C LYS A 99 0.75 -22.20 3.94
N GLY A 100 0.77 -21.04 3.28
CA GLY A 100 1.15 -19.76 3.90
C GLY A 100 0.00 -18.91 4.40
N SER A 101 -1.26 -19.25 4.08
CA SER A 101 -2.41 -18.43 4.40
C SER A 101 -3.20 -18.91 5.61
N SER A 102 -3.79 -17.99 6.37
CA SER A 102 -4.89 -18.24 7.31
C SER A 102 -6.25 -18.03 6.64
N HIS A 103 -6.32 -17.05 5.74
CA HIS A 103 -7.50 -16.72 4.94
C HIS A 103 -7.11 -16.63 3.48
N ILE A 104 -7.97 -17.11 2.60
CA ILE A 104 -7.80 -16.99 1.15
C ILE A 104 -9.09 -16.45 0.53
N THR A 105 -8.99 -15.34 -0.18
CA THR A 105 -10.13 -14.73 -0.84
C THR A 105 -10.08 -14.98 -2.34
N PHE A 106 -11.14 -15.56 -2.89
CA PHE A 106 -11.30 -15.79 -4.31
C PHE A 106 -12.00 -14.62 -4.99
N ASN A 107 -11.55 -14.27 -6.18
CA ASN A 107 -12.07 -13.13 -6.91
C ASN A 107 -13.42 -13.40 -7.58
N SER A 108 -13.74 -14.67 -7.86
CA SER A 108 -15.01 -15.09 -8.49
C SER A 108 -15.45 -16.47 -8.00
N ILE A 109 -16.73 -16.77 -8.18
CA ILE A 109 -17.30 -18.08 -7.85
C ILE A 109 -16.63 -19.18 -8.70
N SER A 110 -16.42 -18.93 -9.99
CA SER A 110 -15.76 -19.91 -10.88
C SER A 110 -14.35 -20.24 -10.41
N GLN A 111 -13.56 -19.24 -9.98
CA GLN A 111 -12.23 -19.46 -9.42
C GLN A 111 -12.30 -20.29 -8.13
N PHE A 112 -13.22 -19.98 -7.22
CA PHE A 112 -13.44 -20.76 -6.01
C PHE A 112 -13.75 -22.24 -6.35
N LEU A 113 -14.68 -22.49 -7.27
CA LEU A 113 -15.09 -23.84 -7.65
C LEU A 113 -13.93 -24.67 -8.24
N VAL A 114 -13.01 -24.05 -9.00
CA VAL A 114 -11.81 -24.71 -9.52
C VAL A 114 -10.90 -25.19 -8.39
N HIS A 115 -10.81 -24.46 -7.29
CA HIS A 115 -9.87 -24.76 -6.21
C HIS A 115 -10.52 -25.34 -4.95
N ARG A 116 -11.85 -25.43 -4.91
CA ARG A 116 -12.61 -25.87 -3.74
C ARG A 116 -12.19 -27.23 -3.20
N ASP A 117 -12.03 -28.20 -4.07
CA ASP A 117 -11.68 -29.57 -3.66
C ASP A 117 -10.24 -29.65 -3.14
N THR A 118 -9.33 -28.86 -3.72
CA THR A 118 -7.95 -28.74 -3.22
C THR A 118 -7.93 -28.11 -1.83
N LEU A 119 -8.71 -27.05 -1.61
CA LEU A 119 -8.83 -26.38 -0.29
C LEU A 119 -9.47 -27.32 0.75
N LYS A 120 -10.55 -28.05 0.36
CA LYS A 120 -11.21 -29.03 1.23
C LYS A 120 -10.24 -30.12 1.66
N GLN A 121 -9.49 -30.69 0.71
CA GLN A 121 -8.50 -31.72 1.00
C GLN A 121 -7.40 -31.18 1.90
N TRP A 122 -6.88 -29.96 1.61
CA TRP A 122 -5.91 -29.29 2.47
C TRP A 122 -6.43 -29.19 3.91
N ASN A 123 -7.66 -28.72 4.07
CA ASN A 123 -8.26 -28.55 5.38
C ASN A 123 -8.60 -29.88 6.10
N ILE A 124 -8.65 -31.01 5.41
CA ILE A 124 -8.74 -32.34 6.03
C ILE A 124 -7.37 -32.79 6.52
N GLU A 125 -6.33 -32.61 5.73
CA GLU A 125 -5.00 -33.13 5.98
C GLU A 125 -4.18 -32.30 6.99
N HIS A 126 -4.49 -31.02 7.18
CA HIS A 126 -3.72 -30.12 8.02
C HIS A 126 -4.53 -29.58 9.21
N SER A 127 -3.88 -29.40 10.36
CA SER A 127 -4.49 -28.78 11.55
C SER A 127 -4.77 -27.29 11.35
N ASP A 128 -3.86 -26.61 10.61
CA ASP A 128 -3.94 -25.20 10.29
C ASP A 128 -4.94 -25.00 9.14
N LYS A 129 -6.20 -24.83 9.49
CA LYS A 129 -7.28 -24.62 8.49
C LYS A 129 -7.12 -23.25 7.80
N VAL A 130 -7.44 -23.24 6.52
CA VAL A 130 -7.51 -22.02 5.71
C VAL A 130 -8.98 -21.67 5.49
N SER A 131 -9.37 -20.48 5.91
CA SER A 131 -10.73 -19.98 5.73
C SER A 131 -10.88 -19.33 4.35
N ALA A 132 -11.89 -19.73 3.59
CA ALA A 132 -12.15 -19.20 2.26
C ALA A 132 -13.15 -18.05 2.28
N GLY A 133 -12.84 -17.01 1.51
CA GLY A 133 -13.74 -15.90 1.24
C GLY A 133 -13.98 -15.64 -0.23
N LEU A 134 -15.00 -14.85 -0.48
CA LEU A 134 -15.35 -14.37 -1.81
C LEU A 134 -15.23 -12.86 -1.84
N ARG A 135 -14.48 -12.33 -2.81
CA ARG A 135 -14.47 -10.88 -3.05
C ARG A 135 -15.79 -10.48 -3.69
N VAL A 136 -16.41 -9.46 -3.12
CA VAL A 136 -17.69 -8.90 -3.59
C VAL A 136 -17.52 -7.44 -3.99
N ASN A 137 -18.34 -7.01 -4.94
CA ASN A 137 -18.36 -5.64 -5.42
C ASN A 137 -19.75 -5.01 -5.12
N PRO A 138 -19.85 -4.16 -4.10
CA PRO A 138 -21.10 -3.47 -3.77
C PRO A 138 -21.45 -2.35 -4.76
N GLN A 139 -20.70 -2.22 -5.87
CA GLN A 139 -20.95 -1.23 -6.94
C GLN A 139 -21.09 0.22 -6.43
N CYS A 140 -20.42 0.49 -5.31
CA CYS A 140 -20.37 1.79 -4.67
C CYS A 140 -18.90 2.20 -4.48
N SER A 141 -18.52 3.34 -5.00
CA SER A 141 -17.20 3.93 -4.79
C SER A 141 -17.32 5.43 -4.64
N VAL A 142 -16.44 5.98 -3.82
CA VAL A 142 -16.25 7.41 -3.60
C VAL A 142 -14.98 7.92 -4.28
N ILE A 143 -14.32 7.06 -5.07
CA ILE A 143 -13.04 7.35 -5.71
C ILE A 143 -13.29 8.01 -7.06
N GLU A 144 -12.75 9.22 -7.23
CA GLU A 144 -12.90 10.01 -8.46
C GLU A 144 -11.95 9.55 -9.58
N THR A 145 -10.78 9.00 -9.22
CA THR A 145 -9.77 8.58 -10.18
C THR A 145 -10.02 7.16 -10.67
N ASP A 146 -10.42 7.00 -11.91
CA ASP A 146 -10.87 5.73 -12.51
C ASP A 146 -9.90 4.57 -12.32
N ILE A 147 -8.60 4.78 -12.45
CA ILE A 147 -7.57 3.72 -12.31
C ILE A 147 -7.55 3.07 -10.90
N TYR A 148 -8.08 3.77 -9.90
CA TYR A 148 -8.18 3.29 -8.51
C TYR A 148 -9.60 2.93 -8.08
N ASN A 149 -10.59 3.10 -8.97
CA ASN A 149 -11.99 2.82 -8.69
C ASN A 149 -12.37 1.36 -9.02
N PRO A 150 -12.51 0.46 -8.03
CA PRO A 150 -12.82 -0.94 -8.26
C PRO A 150 -14.31 -1.19 -8.57
N ALA A 151 -15.17 -0.17 -8.48
CA ALA A 151 -16.61 -0.27 -8.74
C ALA A 151 -17.01 0.18 -10.16
N LEU A 152 -16.06 0.55 -11.01
CA LEU A 152 -16.36 0.92 -12.40
C LEU A 152 -17.05 -0.22 -13.15
N PRO A 153 -17.95 0.09 -14.10
CA PRO A 153 -18.48 -0.89 -15.04
C PRO A 153 -17.33 -1.66 -15.74
N GLY A 154 -17.43 -2.99 -15.76
CA GLY A 154 -16.38 -3.83 -16.33
C GLY A 154 -15.19 -4.09 -15.37
N SER A 155 -15.26 -3.67 -14.11
CA SER A 155 -14.24 -4.00 -13.13
C SER A 155 -14.03 -5.51 -13.04
N ARG A 156 -12.75 -5.92 -13.04
CA ARG A 156 -12.37 -7.33 -12.88
C ARG A 156 -12.38 -7.81 -11.41
N PHE A 157 -12.76 -6.96 -10.46
CA PHE A 157 -12.64 -7.22 -9.03
C PHE A 157 -13.97 -7.53 -8.36
N GLY A 158 -14.10 -8.79 -7.92
CA GLY A 158 -15.22 -9.26 -7.11
C GLY A 158 -16.48 -9.54 -7.92
N VAL A 159 -17.44 -10.20 -7.28
CA VAL A 159 -18.74 -10.52 -7.82
C VAL A 159 -19.81 -9.57 -7.30
N THR A 160 -20.81 -9.28 -8.12
CA THR A 160 -22.00 -8.54 -7.70
C THR A 160 -23.02 -9.50 -7.07
N SER A 161 -24.01 -8.99 -6.34
CA SER A 161 -24.96 -9.82 -5.60
C SER A 161 -25.83 -10.70 -6.49
N ASP A 162 -26.14 -10.25 -7.71
CA ASP A 162 -26.89 -11.01 -8.72
C ASP A 162 -26.12 -12.23 -9.26
N MET A 163 -24.79 -12.20 -9.21
CA MET A 163 -23.94 -13.34 -9.63
C MET A 163 -23.90 -14.47 -8.59
N ILE A 164 -24.29 -14.22 -7.33
CA ILE A 164 -24.21 -15.23 -6.24
C ILE A 164 -25.47 -16.10 -6.17
N GLY A 165 -26.63 -15.56 -6.47
CA GLY A 165 -27.90 -16.25 -6.29
C GLY A 165 -28.45 -16.18 -4.85
N ASP A 166 -29.12 -17.24 -4.40
CA ASP A 166 -29.83 -17.21 -3.11
C ASP A 166 -28.93 -17.51 -1.91
N SER A 167 -27.85 -18.24 -2.10
CA SER A 167 -26.89 -18.62 -1.06
C SER A 167 -25.44 -18.57 -1.56
N LEU A 168 -24.51 -18.39 -0.64
CA LEU A 168 -23.09 -18.52 -0.94
C LEU A 168 -22.74 -19.97 -1.31
N PRO A 169 -21.72 -20.18 -2.18
CA PRO A 169 -21.19 -21.51 -2.44
C PRO A 169 -20.69 -22.18 -1.15
N ASP A 170 -21.01 -23.46 -1.00
CA ASP A 170 -20.57 -24.26 0.16
C ASP A 170 -19.04 -24.23 0.32
N GLY A 171 -18.57 -23.87 1.52
CA GLY A 171 -17.17 -23.69 1.86
C GLY A 171 -16.69 -22.23 1.86
N ILE A 172 -17.50 -21.27 1.42
CA ILE A 172 -17.23 -19.84 1.63
C ILE A 172 -17.61 -19.46 3.07
N GLU A 173 -16.66 -18.93 3.81
CA GLU A 173 -16.81 -18.54 5.22
C GLU A 173 -16.74 -17.02 5.44
N GLY A 174 -16.40 -16.26 4.42
CA GLY A 174 -16.30 -14.80 4.54
C GLY A 174 -16.52 -14.04 3.25
N LEU A 175 -16.78 -12.74 3.40
CA LEU A 175 -16.89 -11.80 2.29
C LEU A 175 -15.80 -10.72 2.42
N HIS A 176 -15.27 -10.31 1.28
CA HIS A 176 -14.25 -9.26 1.19
C HIS A 176 -14.69 -8.21 0.17
N PHE A 177 -14.76 -6.96 0.57
CA PHE A 177 -14.87 -5.83 -0.35
C PHE A 177 -13.69 -4.88 -0.17
N HIS A 178 -13.31 -4.18 -1.24
CA HIS A 178 -12.23 -3.18 -1.21
C HIS A 178 -12.58 -2.08 -2.19
N GLN A 179 -13.16 -0.99 -1.68
CA GLN A 179 -13.81 0.08 -2.45
C GLN A 179 -13.23 1.46 -2.14
N LEU A 180 -12.26 1.55 -1.22
CA LEU A 180 -11.68 2.78 -0.74
C LEU A 180 -10.24 2.94 -1.23
N CYS A 181 -9.81 4.19 -1.41
CA CYS A 181 -8.43 4.58 -1.66
C CYS A 181 -8.16 5.92 -0.97
N GLU A 182 -7.32 5.92 0.07
CA GLU A 182 -6.98 7.08 0.90
C GLU A 182 -8.21 7.89 1.39
N SER A 183 -9.26 7.15 1.69
CA SER A 183 -10.60 7.65 1.99
C SER A 183 -10.81 7.88 3.49
N THR A 184 -11.93 8.51 3.84
CA THR A 184 -12.35 8.82 5.20
C THR A 184 -13.21 7.71 5.82
N SER A 185 -13.51 7.82 7.12
CA SER A 185 -14.46 6.95 7.81
C SER A 185 -15.91 7.13 7.31
N TYR A 186 -16.27 8.33 6.88
CA TYR A 186 -17.58 8.64 6.28
C TYR A 186 -17.76 8.01 4.89
N ASP A 187 -16.66 7.82 4.17
CA ASP A 187 -16.67 7.09 2.90
C ASP A 187 -16.86 5.59 3.12
N LEU A 188 -16.25 5.04 4.19
CA LEU A 188 -16.53 3.66 4.59
C LEU A 188 -17.99 3.47 4.96
N GLU A 189 -18.60 4.40 5.69
CA GLU A 189 -20.01 4.34 6.06
C GLU A 189 -20.91 4.16 4.84
N LYS A 190 -20.73 5.00 3.79
CA LYS A 190 -21.48 4.90 2.53
C LYS A 190 -21.29 3.54 1.83
N VAL A 191 -20.04 3.08 1.76
CA VAL A 191 -19.73 1.77 1.15
C VAL A 191 -20.32 0.62 1.96
N LEU A 192 -20.30 0.72 3.29
CA LEU A 192 -20.86 -0.30 4.19
C LEU A 192 -22.37 -0.38 4.08
N GLU A 193 -23.07 0.75 3.93
CA GLU A 193 -24.51 0.78 3.63
C GLU A 193 -24.85 0.07 2.32
N ALA A 194 -24.10 0.36 1.25
CA ALA A 194 -24.26 -0.31 -0.03
C ALA A 194 -23.96 -1.82 0.07
N PHE A 195 -22.93 -2.20 0.80
CA PHE A 195 -22.59 -3.60 1.07
C PHE A 195 -23.72 -4.32 1.83
N LYS A 196 -24.24 -3.74 2.89
CA LYS A 196 -25.35 -4.30 3.67
C LYS A 196 -26.62 -4.42 2.83
N SER A 197 -26.93 -3.41 2.00
CA SER A 197 -28.09 -3.44 1.11
C SER A 197 -28.03 -4.58 0.09
N GLN A 198 -26.87 -4.86 -0.49
CA GLN A 198 -26.71 -5.83 -1.57
C GLN A 198 -26.37 -7.25 -1.07
N PHE A 199 -25.58 -7.34 0.02
CA PHE A 199 -25.04 -8.61 0.51
C PHE A 199 -25.57 -9.00 1.89
N GLY A 200 -26.45 -8.21 2.51
CA GLY A 200 -26.97 -8.43 3.86
C GLY A 200 -27.59 -9.81 4.05
N LYS A 201 -28.27 -10.36 3.03
CA LYS A 201 -28.87 -11.71 3.07
C LYS A 201 -27.86 -12.84 3.27
N TYR A 202 -26.57 -12.60 3.01
CA TYR A 202 -25.52 -13.60 3.16
C TYR A 202 -24.79 -13.52 4.51
N LEU A 203 -24.98 -12.44 5.30
CA LEU A 203 -24.23 -12.22 6.53
C LEU A 203 -24.46 -13.30 7.58
N SER A 204 -25.63 -13.94 7.59
CA SER A 204 -25.90 -15.09 8.47
C SER A 204 -25.14 -16.37 8.09
N GLN A 205 -24.53 -16.41 6.89
CA GLN A 205 -23.83 -17.57 6.36
C GLN A 205 -22.31 -17.50 6.57
N ILE A 206 -21.80 -16.38 7.08
CA ILE A 206 -20.35 -16.11 7.14
C ILE A 206 -19.85 -15.88 8.56
N LYS A 207 -18.54 -16.04 8.74
CA LYS A 207 -17.82 -15.89 10.01
C LYS A 207 -17.02 -14.59 10.05
N TRP A 208 -16.70 -13.99 8.91
CA TRP A 208 -15.89 -12.79 8.84
C TRP A 208 -16.24 -11.91 7.63
N VAL A 209 -16.04 -10.61 7.80
CA VAL A 209 -16.08 -9.61 6.73
C VAL A 209 -14.74 -8.88 6.69
N ASN A 210 -14.10 -8.89 5.54
CA ASN A 210 -12.92 -8.08 5.27
C ASN A 210 -13.37 -6.84 4.49
N MET A 211 -13.25 -5.67 5.11
CA MET A 211 -13.67 -4.39 4.54
C MET A 211 -12.57 -3.74 3.68
N GLY A 212 -11.47 -4.49 3.42
CA GLY A 212 -10.37 -4.05 2.57
C GLY A 212 -9.50 -2.96 3.16
N GLY A 213 -8.79 -2.30 2.29
CA GLY A 213 -7.91 -1.16 2.62
C GLY A 213 -8.50 0.18 2.18
N GLY A 214 -7.63 1.19 2.11
CA GLY A 214 -7.99 2.56 1.76
C GLY A 214 -8.42 3.43 2.94
N HIS A 215 -8.44 2.88 4.16
CA HIS A 215 -8.69 3.60 5.42
C HIS A 215 -7.44 4.38 5.83
N LEU A 216 -7.38 5.68 5.55
CA LEU A 216 -6.20 6.49 5.86
C LEU A 216 -6.28 7.08 7.28
N MET A 217 -6.49 6.21 8.28
CA MET A 217 -6.75 6.58 9.67
C MET A 217 -5.58 7.29 10.39
N THR A 218 -4.41 7.32 9.78
CA THR A 218 -3.22 8.02 10.31
C THR A 218 -3.03 9.41 9.72
N ARG A 219 -3.89 9.83 8.79
CA ARG A 219 -3.94 11.20 8.28
C ARG A 219 -4.54 12.12 9.35
N LYS A 220 -3.98 13.32 9.48
CA LYS A 220 -4.30 14.25 10.57
C LYS A 220 -5.79 14.65 10.65
N ASP A 221 -6.46 14.74 9.51
CA ASP A 221 -7.86 15.14 9.38
C ASP A 221 -8.84 13.95 9.40
N TYR A 222 -8.36 12.72 9.63
CA TYR A 222 -9.20 11.54 9.66
C TYR A 222 -9.92 11.40 11.01
N ASP A 223 -11.24 11.20 10.97
CA ASP A 223 -12.03 10.97 12.18
C ASP A 223 -11.93 9.50 12.64
N VAL A 224 -10.94 9.26 13.50
CA VAL A 224 -10.69 7.93 14.09
C VAL A 224 -11.84 7.49 15.01
N ASN A 225 -12.47 8.45 15.74
CA ASN A 225 -13.56 8.11 16.65
C ASN A 225 -14.81 7.69 15.89
N HIS A 226 -15.12 8.35 14.76
CA HIS A 226 -16.19 7.92 13.88
C HIS A 226 -15.94 6.53 13.32
N LEU A 227 -14.70 6.22 12.87
CA LEU A 227 -14.34 4.86 12.43
C LEU A 227 -14.60 3.81 13.51
N ILE A 228 -14.14 4.06 14.74
CA ILE A 228 -14.33 3.13 15.87
C ILE A 228 -15.83 2.91 16.11
N SER A 229 -16.62 3.99 16.18
CA SER A 229 -18.08 3.92 16.42
C SER A 229 -18.79 3.14 15.31
N LEU A 230 -18.41 3.35 14.05
CA LEU A 230 -18.98 2.65 12.89
C LEU A 230 -18.70 1.14 12.95
N LEU A 231 -17.46 0.75 13.25
CA LEU A 231 -17.06 -0.66 13.37
C LEU A 231 -17.75 -1.34 14.57
N GLN A 232 -17.85 -0.65 15.72
CA GLN A 232 -18.58 -1.13 16.89
C GLN A 232 -20.07 -1.31 16.59
N SER A 233 -20.68 -0.37 15.85
CA SER A 233 -22.09 -0.49 15.42
C SER A 233 -22.32 -1.72 14.54
N PHE A 234 -21.41 -1.97 13.58
CA PHE A 234 -21.50 -3.18 12.76
C PHE A 234 -21.29 -4.46 13.59
N HIS A 235 -20.35 -4.48 14.52
CA HIS A 235 -20.13 -5.61 15.42
C HIS A 235 -21.35 -5.88 16.31
N ASN A 236 -21.99 -4.84 16.83
CA ASN A 236 -23.21 -5.00 17.65
C ASN A 236 -24.39 -5.56 16.85
N GLU A 237 -24.50 -5.19 15.56
CA GLU A 237 -25.54 -5.72 14.67
C GLU A 237 -25.25 -7.20 14.25
N TYR A 238 -23.96 -7.54 14.08
CA TYR A 238 -23.52 -8.88 13.62
C TYR A 238 -22.42 -9.44 14.55
N PRO A 239 -22.72 -9.78 15.82
CA PRO A 239 -21.71 -10.12 16.83
C PRO A 239 -20.97 -11.45 16.56
N TRP A 240 -21.44 -12.25 15.62
CA TRP A 240 -20.76 -13.49 15.19
C TRP A 240 -19.76 -13.26 14.05
N ILE A 241 -19.72 -12.05 13.46
CA ILE A 241 -18.85 -11.72 12.35
C ILE A 241 -17.57 -11.04 12.86
N ARG A 242 -16.42 -11.64 12.54
CA ARG A 242 -15.11 -10.98 12.73
C ARG A 242 -14.90 -9.93 11.64
N ILE A 243 -14.53 -8.73 12.04
CA ILE A 243 -14.20 -7.63 11.13
C ILE A 243 -12.69 -7.61 10.86
N ILE A 244 -12.31 -7.44 9.59
CA ILE A 244 -10.92 -7.35 9.15
C ILE A 244 -10.76 -6.09 8.30
N LEU A 245 -9.70 -5.32 8.53
CA LEU A 245 -9.28 -4.19 7.70
C LEU A 245 -7.88 -4.43 7.15
N GLU A 246 -7.63 -4.00 5.91
CA GLU A 246 -6.34 -4.17 5.20
C GLU A 246 -5.73 -2.83 4.76
N PRO A 247 -5.58 -1.82 5.63
CA PRO A 247 -4.95 -0.58 5.22
C PRO A 247 -3.49 -0.82 4.81
N GLY A 248 -3.03 -0.10 3.81
CA GLY A 248 -1.64 -0.09 3.39
C GLY A 248 -0.99 1.26 3.69
N SER A 249 -1.45 2.34 3.02
CA SER A 249 -0.94 3.69 3.21
C SER A 249 -0.94 4.11 4.68
N ALA A 250 -1.98 3.79 5.46
CA ALA A 250 -2.07 4.21 6.87
C ALA A 250 -0.90 3.75 7.71
N PHE A 251 -0.34 2.56 7.47
CA PHE A 251 0.85 2.08 8.18
C PHE A 251 2.08 2.95 7.90
N MET A 252 2.23 3.39 6.65
CA MET A 252 3.44 4.03 6.16
C MET A 252 3.24 5.51 5.78
N TRP A 253 2.11 6.10 6.14
CA TRP A 253 1.79 7.50 5.88
C TRP A 253 2.81 8.45 6.51
N ARG A 254 3.49 9.24 5.67
CA ARG A 254 4.53 10.19 6.05
C ARG A 254 5.67 9.59 6.88
N THR A 255 6.01 8.34 6.59
CA THR A 255 7.08 7.64 7.33
C THR A 255 8.42 7.62 6.62
N GLY A 256 8.51 8.14 5.41
CA GLY A 256 9.78 8.19 4.69
C GLY A 256 9.74 9.13 3.50
N ASP A 257 10.91 9.62 3.14
CA ASP A 257 11.13 10.67 2.15
C ASP A 257 12.17 10.19 1.11
N LEU A 258 12.22 10.83 -0.07
CA LEU A 258 13.29 10.65 -1.07
C LEU A 258 14.13 11.91 -1.12
N VAL A 259 15.42 11.77 -0.88
CA VAL A 259 16.39 12.88 -0.97
C VAL A 259 17.15 12.79 -2.27
N THR A 260 17.23 13.91 -3.00
CA THR A 260 17.87 14.03 -4.31
C THR A 260 18.77 15.25 -4.35
N THR A 261 19.59 15.35 -5.39
CA THR A 261 20.46 16.53 -5.63
C THR A 261 20.18 17.10 -7.01
N VAL A 262 20.13 18.43 -7.12
CA VAL A 262 20.09 19.15 -8.40
C VAL A 262 21.43 18.98 -9.11
N MET A 263 21.42 18.34 -10.27
CA MET A 263 22.63 18.03 -11.04
C MET A 263 22.91 19.05 -12.13
N ASP A 264 21.88 19.65 -12.70
CA ASP A 264 21.99 20.66 -13.74
C ASP A 264 20.74 21.54 -13.78
N ILE A 265 20.85 22.73 -14.37
CA ILE A 265 19.72 23.63 -14.59
C ILE A 265 19.79 24.11 -16.04
N ILE A 266 18.76 23.77 -16.80
CA ILE A 266 18.62 24.21 -18.21
C ILE A 266 17.45 25.16 -18.34
N GLU A 267 17.53 26.07 -19.30
CA GLU A 267 16.42 26.96 -19.69
C GLU A 267 16.10 26.79 -21.15
N ASN A 268 14.85 26.52 -21.44
CA ASN A 268 14.34 26.40 -22.80
C ASN A 268 12.98 27.11 -22.91
N GLN A 269 12.88 28.05 -23.85
CA GLN A 269 11.67 28.84 -24.10
C GLN A 269 11.10 29.50 -22.81
N GLY A 270 11.97 30.00 -21.95
CA GLY A 270 11.61 30.66 -20.70
C GLY A 270 11.23 29.72 -19.53
N ILE A 271 11.27 28.40 -19.74
CA ILE A 271 11.05 27.43 -18.70
C ILE A 271 12.39 26.94 -18.17
N LYS A 272 12.62 27.16 -16.86
CA LYS A 272 13.79 26.64 -16.16
C LYS A 272 13.49 25.25 -15.65
N THR A 273 14.33 24.27 -16.02
CA THR A 273 14.23 22.89 -15.57
C THR A 273 15.46 22.54 -14.73
N ALA A 274 15.27 22.19 -13.47
CA ALA A 274 16.32 21.60 -12.64
C ALA A 274 16.28 20.08 -12.78
N ILE A 275 17.36 19.51 -13.28
CA ILE A 275 17.53 18.05 -13.45
C ILE A 275 18.08 17.49 -12.14
N ILE A 276 17.40 16.52 -11.57
CA ILE A 276 17.79 15.85 -10.32
C ILE A 276 18.43 14.47 -10.60
N ASP A 277 19.20 13.96 -9.67
CA ASP A 277 19.82 12.62 -9.74
C ASP A 277 18.86 11.46 -9.49
N ALA A 278 17.57 11.74 -9.37
CA ALA A 278 16.47 10.76 -9.34
C ALA A 278 15.62 10.85 -10.60
N SER A 279 14.74 9.88 -10.80
CA SER A 279 13.79 9.82 -11.93
C SER A 279 12.36 9.71 -11.40
N PHE A 280 11.44 10.50 -11.90
CA PHE A 280 10.01 10.32 -11.62
C PHE A 280 9.51 8.98 -12.16
N ALA A 281 9.90 8.62 -13.38
CA ALA A 281 9.48 7.37 -14.01
C ALA A 281 10.06 6.11 -13.34
N CYS A 282 11.27 6.20 -12.78
CA CYS A 282 11.94 5.05 -12.17
C CYS A 282 11.73 4.98 -10.66
N HIS A 283 11.79 6.10 -9.97
CA HIS A 283 11.85 6.15 -8.50
C HIS A 283 10.58 6.67 -7.85
N MET A 284 9.72 7.37 -8.59
CA MET A 284 8.44 7.91 -8.13
C MET A 284 7.34 7.72 -9.18
N PRO A 285 7.17 6.52 -9.80
CA PRO A 285 6.21 6.34 -10.88
C PRO A 285 4.76 6.61 -10.48
N ASP A 286 4.44 6.43 -9.19
CA ASP A 286 3.15 6.79 -8.62
C ASP A 286 2.79 8.26 -8.84
N THR A 287 3.77 9.17 -8.88
CA THR A 287 3.54 10.61 -9.16
C THR A 287 3.11 10.88 -10.59
N LEU A 288 3.48 10.02 -11.54
CA LEU A 288 3.04 10.11 -12.94
C LEU A 288 1.69 9.44 -13.18
N GLU A 289 1.36 8.41 -12.39
CA GLU A 289 0.09 7.68 -12.45
C GLU A 289 -1.05 8.47 -11.81
N MET A 290 -0.74 9.27 -10.78
CA MET A 290 -1.72 10.05 -10.01
C MET A 290 -1.66 11.54 -10.34
N PRO A 291 -2.82 12.23 -10.37
CA PRO A 291 -2.88 13.67 -10.65
C PRO A 291 -2.54 14.53 -9.42
N TYR A 292 -1.49 14.20 -8.67
CA TYR A 292 -1.05 15.01 -7.53
C TYR A 292 0.39 15.50 -7.71
N MET A 293 0.71 16.61 -7.06
CA MET A 293 2.07 17.16 -6.96
C MET A 293 2.70 16.70 -5.66
N PRO A 294 3.86 16.02 -5.70
CA PRO A 294 4.59 15.68 -4.48
C PRO A 294 5.02 16.95 -3.73
N THR A 295 4.92 16.93 -2.41
CA THR A 295 5.46 17.99 -1.57
C THR A 295 6.98 17.89 -1.54
N ILE A 296 7.64 19.04 -1.65
CA ILE A 296 9.09 19.18 -1.49
C ILE A 296 9.35 20.09 -0.30
N THR A 297 10.15 19.61 0.65
CA THR A 297 10.39 20.34 1.91
C THR A 297 10.96 21.75 1.67
N GLU A 298 11.82 21.90 0.68
CA GLU A 298 12.51 23.16 0.35
C GLU A 298 11.67 24.09 -0.53
N SER A 299 10.53 23.62 -1.07
CA SER A 299 9.62 24.43 -1.88
C SER A 299 8.63 25.23 -1.03
N VAL A 300 8.06 26.25 -1.64
CA VAL A 300 6.98 27.07 -1.08
C VAL A 300 5.76 27.01 -2.00
N GLU A 301 4.64 27.59 -1.54
CA GLU A 301 3.46 27.74 -2.39
C GLU A 301 3.80 28.46 -3.70
N GLU A 302 3.13 28.08 -4.78
CA GLU A 302 3.35 28.64 -6.11
C GLU A 302 3.21 30.18 -6.06
N SER A 303 4.24 30.88 -6.56
CA SER A 303 4.28 32.35 -6.60
C SER A 303 4.98 32.84 -7.86
N LYS A 304 4.36 33.78 -8.56
CA LYS A 304 4.96 34.43 -9.74
C LYS A 304 6.15 35.31 -9.42
N GLU A 305 6.33 35.65 -8.13
CA GLU A 305 7.42 36.53 -7.67
C GLU A 305 8.66 35.74 -7.25
N LEU A 306 8.54 34.43 -7.12
CA LEU A 306 9.63 33.56 -6.67
C LEU A 306 10.24 32.75 -7.82
N PRO A 307 11.52 32.37 -7.69
CA PRO A 307 12.15 31.46 -8.63
C PRO A 307 11.37 30.15 -8.75
N THR A 308 10.92 29.85 -9.95
CA THR A 308 10.12 28.65 -10.24
C THR A 308 10.88 27.75 -11.22
N TYR A 309 10.88 26.45 -10.91
CA TYR A 309 11.57 25.44 -11.69
C TYR A 309 10.68 24.23 -11.92
N ARG A 310 10.68 23.74 -13.14
CA ARG A 310 10.28 22.38 -13.45
C ARG A 310 11.33 21.44 -12.89
N LEU A 311 10.90 20.33 -12.26
CA LEU A 311 11.83 19.28 -11.85
C LEU A 311 11.80 18.16 -12.86
N GLY A 312 12.94 17.88 -13.48
CA GLY A 312 13.15 16.80 -14.44
C GLY A 312 14.01 15.69 -13.85
N GLY A 313 13.65 14.44 -14.15
CA GLY A 313 14.44 13.28 -13.77
C GLY A 313 15.66 13.06 -14.69
N ASN A 314 16.45 12.04 -14.35
CA ASN A 314 17.70 11.69 -15.04
C ASN A 314 17.54 10.56 -16.08
N SER A 315 16.30 10.15 -16.41
CA SER A 315 16.06 9.17 -17.48
C SER A 315 15.98 9.82 -18.86
N CYS A 316 16.14 9.02 -19.92
CA CYS A 316 15.95 9.47 -21.31
C CYS A 316 14.46 9.50 -21.73
N LEU A 317 13.52 9.32 -20.82
CA LEU A 317 12.10 9.50 -21.10
C LEU A 317 11.79 11.00 -21.13
N SER A 318 11.31 11.52 -22.27
CA SER A 318 10.98 12.95 -22.39
C SER A 318 9.90 13.42 -21.40
N GLY A 319 9.04 12.53 -20.93
CA GLY A 319 8.02 12.79 -19.91
C GLY A 319 8.50 12.56 -18.46
N ASP A 320 9.81 12.41 -18.21
CA ASP A 320 10.36 12.20 -16.86
C ASP A 320 10.44 13.51 -16.08
N PHE A 321 9.31 14.15 -15.89
CA PHE A 321 9.14 15.35 -15.07
C PHE A 321 7.71 15.39 -14.51
N LYS A 322 7.48 16.21 -13.44
CA LYS A 322 6.12 16.24 -12.84
C LYS A 322 5.48 17.62 -12.79
N GLY A 323 6.12 18.66 -12.78
CA GLY A 323 5.49 19.98 -12.70
C GLY A 323 6.49 21.03 -12.24
N ASP A 324 5.97 22.17 -11.82
CA ASP A 324 6.75 23.34 -11.47
C ASP A 324 6.60 23.64 -9.98
N TRP A 325 7.69 23.99 -9.30
CA TRP A 325 7.75 24.36 -7.89
C TRP A 325 8.43 25.71 -7.72
N SER A 326 7.91 26.53 -6.82
CA SER A 326 8.54 27.79 -6.41
C SER A 326 9.45 27.56 -5.21
N PHE A 327 10.58 28.26 -5.21
CA PHE A 327 11.59 28.19 -4.14
C PHE A 327 11.86 29.58 -3.57
N PRO A 328 12.18 29.69 -2.27
CA PRO A 328 12.45 31.02 -1.64
C PRO A 328 13.72 31.68 -2.20
N VAL A 329 14.65 30.86 -2.73
CA VAL A 329 15.90 31.32 -3.36
C VAL A 329 16.15 30.54 -4.66
N PRO A 330 16.90 31.11 -5.63
CA PRO A 330 17.22 30.36 -6.84
C PRO A 330 17.97 29.06 -6.56
N LEU A 331 17.53 27.97 -7.19
CA LEU A 331 18.24 26.70 -7.14
C LEU A 331 19.57 26.80 -7.88
N LYS A 332 20.53 26.00 -7.42
CA LYS A 332 21.84 25.81 -8.05
C LYS A 332 22.24 24.33 -8.04
N GLN A 333 23.17 23.98 -8.90
CA GLN A 333 23.79 22.65 -8.88
C GLN A 333 24.36 22.33 -7.49
N GLY A 334 24.06 21.13 -6.99
CA GLY A 334 24.44 20.66 -5.67
C GLY A 334 23.40 20.89 -4.58
N ASP A 335 22.33 21.66 -4.83
CA ASP A 335 21.25 21.81 -3.85
C ASP A 335 20.52 20.49 -3.66
N ARG A 336 20.22 20.14 -2.41
CA ARG A 336 19.43 18.96 -2.07
C ARG A 336 17.95 19.31 -2.02
N LEU A 337 17.12 18.37 -2.50
CA LEU A 337 15.67 18.45 -2.47
C LEU A 337 15.11 17.19 -1.81
N THR A 338 14.14 17.38 -0.94
CA THR A 338 13.49 16.30 -0.19
C THR A 338 12.04 16.16 -0.61
N PHE A 339 11.73 15.10 -1.35
CA PHE A 339 10.36 14.72 -1.69
C PHE A 339 9.74 13.98 -0.51
N GLU A 340 8.73 14.60 0.12
CA GLU A 340 8.06 14.04 1.29
C GLU A 340 7.17 12.84 0.92
N ASP A 341 7.02 11.93 1.90
CA ASP A 341 6.06 10.81 1.85
C ASP A 341 6.28 9.84 0.68
N ARG A 342 7.53 9.40 0.49
CA ARG A 342 7.94 8.46 -0.57
C ARG A 342 8.14 7.02 -0.07
N ASN A 343 7.51 6.61 1.05
CA ASN A 343 7.67 5.26 1.59
C ASN A 343 6.57 4.28 1.17
N HIS A 344 5.31 4.73 1.02
CA HIS A 344 4.21 3.85 0.59
C HIS A 344 3.91 4.02 -0.91
N TYR A 345 3.54 2.94 -1.56
CA TYR A 345 3.28 2.80 -3.01
C TYR A 345 4.44 3.26 -3.92
N THR A 346 5.34 4.10 -3.49
CA THR A 346 6.52 4.54 -4.24
C THR A 346 7.59 3.46 -4.26
N THR A 347 8.10 3.04 -3.10
CA THR A 347 9.22 2.07 -3.00
C THR A 347 8.91 0.69 -3.58
N VAL A 348 7.66 0.29 -3.63
CA VAL A 348 7.22 -1.00 -4.20
C VAL A 348 6.98 -0.95 -5.72
N LYS A 349 7.00 0.23 -6.32
CA LYS A 349 6.76 0.44 -7.77
C LYS A 349 8.02 0.81 -8.55
N THR A 350 9.13 0.99 -7.89
CA THR A 350 10.39 1.41 -8.54
C THR A 350 10.84 0.44 -9.64
N ASN A 351 11.50 0.98 -10.64
CA ASN A 351 12.04 0.22 -11.76
C ASN A 351 13.43 0.76 -12.16
N MET A 352 14.13 0.06 -13.04
CA MET A 352 15.46 0.42 -13.53
C MET A 352 15.45 0.68 -15.04
N PHE A 353 14.46 1.44 -15.52
CA PHE A 353 14.43 1.88 -16.91
C PHE A 353 15.71 2.66 -17.25
N ASN A 354 16.24 2.53 -18.47
CA ASN A 354 17.55 3.03 -18.91
C ASN A 354 18.76 2.52 -18.11
N GLY A 355 18.59 1.50 -17.24
CA GLY A 355 19.66 1.04 -16.33
C GLY A 355 19.95 2.00 -15.18
N ILE A 356 19.05 2.94 -14.89
CA ILE A 356 19.20 3.87 -13.77
C ILE A 356 19.13 3.07 -12.48
N GLN A 357 20.13 3.28 -11.62
CA GLN A 357 20.25 2.59 -10.35
C GLN A 357 19.18 3.06 -9.37
N HIS A 358 18.59 2.13 -8.62
CA HIS A 358 17.67 2.47 -7.54
C HIS A 358 18.36 3.32 -6.48
N PRO A 359 17.64 4.29 -5.88
CA PRO A 359 18.10 5.00 -4.69
C PRO A 359 18.40 4.02 -3.55
N ASP A 360 19.45 4.30 -2.79
CA ASP A 360 19.74 3.56 -1.57
C ASP A 360 18.58 3.68 -0.57
N ILE A 361 18.46 2.72 0.35
CA ILE A 361 17.41 2.74 1.37
C ILE A 361 18.05 2.85 2.73
N LEU A 362 17.80 3.97 3.41
CA LEU A 362 18.24 4.26 4.76
C LEU A 362 17.11 4.11 5.77
N TYR A 363 17.46 3.74 7.00
CA TYR A 363 16.51 3.64 8.10
C TYR A 363 16.99 4.45 9.31
N TYR A 364 16.23 5.47 9.66
CA TYR A 364 16.46 6.29 10.85
C TYR A 364 15.78 5.64 12.04
N ARG A 365 16.59 5.06 12.94
CA ARG A 365 16.14 4.31 14.09
C ARG A 365 15.64 5.24 15.21
N LYS A 366 14.87 4.68 16.15
CA LYS A 366 14.35 5.40 17.34
C LYS A 366 15.45 5.89 18.29
N ASP A 367 16.66 5.35 18.22
CA ASP A 367 17.83 5.77 18.98
C ASP A 367 18.67 6.85 18.26
N ASN A 368 18.15 7.41 17.17
CA ASN A 368 18.76 8.38 16.27
C ASN A 368 19.94 7.84 15.45
N SER A 369 20.18 6.54 15.45
CA SER A 369 21.14 5.95 14.51
C SER A 369 20.55 5.84 13.11
N VAL A 370 21.40 5.91 12.08
CA VAL A 370 21.01 5.73 10.68
C VAL A 370 21.69 4.50 10.10
N GLU A 371 20.89 3.63 9.53
CA GLU A 371 21.31 2.34 9.01
C GLU A 371 21.11 2.28 7.50
N LEU A 372 22.12 1.79 6.75
CA LEU A 372 21.96 1.44 5.34
C LEU A 372 21.26 0.08 5.24
N LEU A 373 19.99 0.09 4.87
CA LEU A 373 19.22 -1.15 4.66
C LEU A 373 19.57 -1.83 3.33
N ARG A 374 19.69 -1.05 2.27
CA ARG A 374 20.00 -1.56 0.93
C ARG A 374 20.82 -0.57 0.15
N HIS A 375 21.91 -1.05 -0.43
CA HIS A 375 22.65 -0.43 -1.51
C HIS A 375 22.44 -1.24 -2.78
N PHE A 376 22.15 -0.57 -3.89
CA PHE A 376 21.95 -1.21 -5.18
C PHE A 376 23.22 -1.09 -6.04
N THR A 377 23.45 -2.07 -6.88
CA THR A 377 24.66 -2.16 -7.71
C THR A 377 24.31 -2.52 -9.16
N TYR A 378 25.33 -2.49 -10.02
CA TYR A 378 25.20 -2.97 -11.41
C TYR A 378 24.66 -4.40 -11.49
N ASP A 379 24.98 -5.27 -10.53
CA ASP A 379 24.50 -6.67 -10.51
C ASP A 379 22.97 -6.75 -10.32
N ASP A 380 22.34 -5.83 -9.59
CA ASP A 380 20.90 -5.75 -9.47
C ASP A 380 20.22 -5.48 -10.82
N TYR A 381 20.83 -4.62 -11.64
CA TYR A 381 20.35 -4.38 -13.00
C TYR A 381 20.60 -5.57 -13.93
N LYS A 382 21.84 -6.04 -14.00
CA LYS A 382 22.26 -7.11 -14.90
C LYS A 382 21.48 -8.41 -14.65
N ASN A 383 21.41 -8.86 -13.38
CA ASN A 383 20.78 -10.13 -13.01
C ASN A 383 19.25 -10.11 -13.17
N ARG A 384 18.65 -8.94 -13.38
CA ARG A 384 17.24 -8.82 -13.73
C ARG A 384 16.97 -9.05 -15.21
N MET A 385 17.97 -8.86 -16.07
CA MET A 385 17.80 -8.89 -17.52
C MET A 385 18.02 -10.29 -18.12
N ASP A 386 18.77 -11.14 -17.44
CA ASP A 386 19.08 -12.52 -17.87
C ASP A 386 18.92 -13.51 -16.70
#